data_920dbd7cb5c95ffb63054f0b0b83595d
#
_entry.id   920dbd7cb5c95ffb63054f0b0b83595d
#
_cell.length_a   1.000
_cell.length_b   1.000
_cell.length_c   1.000
_cell.angle_alpha   90.00
_cell.angle_beta   90.00
_cell.angle_gamma   90.00
#
_symmetry.space_group_name_H-M   'P 1'
#
loop_
_entity.id
_entity.type
_entity.pdbx_description
1 polymer ?
#
loop_
_entity_poly.entity_id
_entity_poly.type
_entity_poly.pdbx_seq_one_letter_code
_entity_poly.pdbx_strand_id
1 'polypeptide(L)'
;MKRSEDTERKIIQAALELFVRTGYHGTSINDIMKKVGLTKGALYAHFNSKGDLLLRIIEEFKVRYIDEMIRTVNEHKGNAVEKLHRTFSFSSLFAYQHQNLCVFLTFLTTELKADVDFEPALKNVYRRYQEFISQLIRQGIKQGLMRKDLDPDLAALSFMALHDGVLHQWVLNRSHIDGEQYAKTFRRIFLNGLSKQASC
;
A
#
# COMPACT_ATOMS: atom_id res chain seq x y z
N MET A 1 -0.90 -25.10 14.70
CA MET A 1 -1.35 -23.96 13.88
C MET A 1 -0.92 -22.65 14.51
N LYS A 2 -1.46 -22.16 15.62
CA LYS A 2 -1.18 -20.83 16.19
C LYS A 2 0.31 -20.48 16.36
N ARG A 3 1.16 -21.42 16.83
CA ARG A 3 2.60 -21.22 17.04
C ARG A 3 3.38 -21.09 15.72
N SER A 4 2.92 -21.74 14.64
CA SER A 4 3.50 -21.66 13.31
C SER A 4 3.22 -20.30 12.66
N GLU A 5 1.98 -19.80 12.77
CA GLU A 5 1.55 -18.49 12.27
C GLU A 5 2.26 -17.34 13.01
N ASP A 6 2.50 -17.47 14.31
CA ASP A 6 3.25 -16.50 15.10
C ASP A 6 4.72 -16.45 14.68
N THR A 7 5.31 -17.58 14.33
CA THR A 7 6.69 -17.67 13.83
C THR A 7 6.81 -17.02 12.44
N GLU A 8 5.92 -17.34 11.52
CA GLU A 8 5.85 -16.75 10.19
C GLU A 8 5.77 -15.22 10.27
N ARG A 9 4.87 -14.71 11.11
CA ARG A 9 4.69 -13.27 11.31
C ARG A 9 5.96 -12.59 11.84
N LYS A 10 6.67 -13.21 12.78
CA LYS A 10 7.95 -12.70 13.30
C LYS A 10 9.02 -12.65 12.21
N ILE A 11 9.10 -13.66 11.34
CA ILE A 11 10.03 -13.70 10.21
C ILE A 11 9.72 -12.57 9.23
N ILE A 12 8.46 -12.38 8.83
CA ILE A 12 8.02 -11.31 7.93
C ILE A 12 8.37 -9.94 8.52
N GLN A 13 8.05 -9.70 9.79
CA GLN A 13 8.34 -8.43 10.45
C GLN A 13 9.84 -8.12 10.48
N ALA A 14 10.67 -9.09 10.84
CA ALA A 14 12.12 -8.94 10.86
C ALA A 14 12.70 -8.70 9.47
N ALA A 15 12.18 -9.38 8.45
CA ALA A 15 12.56 -9.20 7.05
C ALA A 15 12.23 -7.78 6.57
N LEU A 16 11.01 -7.30 6.83
CA LEU A 16 10.59 -5.93 6.47
C LEU A 16 11.50 -4.87 7.09
N GLU A 17 11.80 -4.99 8.38
CA GLU A 17 12.70 -4.04 9.06
C GLU A 17 14.11 -4.03 8.46
N LEU A 18 14.63 -5.18 8.06
CA LEU A 18 15.94 -5.30 7.41
C LEU A 18 15.87 -4.76 5.96
N PHE A 19 14.84 -5.12 5.19
CA PHE A 19 14.66 -4.64 3.82
C PHE A 19 14.53 -3.12 3.75
N VAL A 20 13.83 -2.50 4.68
CA VAL A 20 13.74 -1.03 4.76
C VAL A 20 15.09 -0.40 5.10
N ARG A 21 15.89 -1.05 5.95
CA ARG A 21 17.17 -0.50 6.42
C ARG A 21 18.34 -0.71 5.45
N THR A 22 18.44 -1.90 4.85
CA THR A 22 19.60 -2.33 4.07
C THR A 22 19.26 -2.72 2.62
N GLY A 23 18.01 -2.53 2.20
CA GLY A 23 17.49 -2.97 0.91
C GLY A 23 17.24 -4.47 0.83
N TYR A 24 16.46 -4.91 -0.16
CA TYR A 24 16.21 -6.32 -0.40
C TYR A 24 17.51 -7.09 -0.70
N HIS A 25 18.34 -6.56 -1.62
CA HIS A 25 19.60 -7.21 -2.00
C HIS A 25 20.64 -7.22 -0.88
N GLY A 26 20.70 -6.17 -0.06
CA GLY A 26 21.62 -6.06 1.06
C GLY A 26 21.27 -6.92 2.28
N THR A 27 20.11 -7.59 2.27
CA THR A 27 19.64 -8.45 3.36
C THR A 27 19.79 -9.92 3.00
N SER A 28 20.42 -10.71 3.85
CA SER A 28 20.51 -12.17 3.70
C SER A 28 19.49 -12.90 4.59
N ILE A 29 19.19 -14.15 4.24
CA ILE A 29 18.41 -15.06 5.10
C ILE A 29 19.08 -15.23 6.49
N ASN A 30 20.40 -15.24 6.54
CA ASN A 30 21.12 -15.34 7.81
C ASN A 30 20.90 -14.12 8.71
N ASP A 31 20.82 -12.93 8.15
CA ASP A 31 20.54 -11.69 8.90
C ASP A 31 19.13 -11.73 9.49
N ILE A 32 18.14 -12.17 8.70
CA ILE A 32 16.76 -12.32 9.16
C ILE A 32 16.69 -13.30 10.33
N MET A 33 17.33 -14.47 10.19
CA MET A 33 17.32 -15.48 11.23
C MET A 33 18.01 -15.04 12.51
N LYS A 34 19.18 -14.40 12.38
CA LYS A 34 19.90 -13.81 13.51
C LYS A 34 19.03 -12.81 14.26
N LYS A 35 18.27 -11.99 13.52
CA LYS A 35 17.36 -10.99 14.09
C LYS A 35 16.18 -11.63 14.84
N VAL A 36 15.64 -12.72 14.33
CA VAL A 36 14.47 -13.43 14.96
C VAL A 36 14.90 -14.39 16.06
N GLY A 37 16.18 -14.76 16.12
CA GLY A 37 16.67 -15.77 17.05
C GLY A 37 16.25 -17.20 16.65
N LEU A 38 16.11 -17.48 15.35
CA LEU A 38 15.71 -18.78 14.81
C LEU A 38 16.86 -19.51 14.12
N THR A 39 16.74 -20.84 14.01
CA THR A 39 17.65 -21.67 13.22
C THR A 39 17.29 -21.63 11.72
N LYS A 40 18.25 -21.96 10.86
CA LYS A 40 18.03 -22.08 9.40
C LYS A 40 16.86 -23.00 9.07
N GLY A 41 16.81 -24.18 9.72
CA GLY A 41 15.74 -25.14 9.52
C GLY A 41 14.35 -24.59 9.88
N ALA A 42 14.27 -23.76 10.92
CA ALA A 42 12.99 -23.14 11.31
C ALA A 42 12.48 -22.13 10.28
N LEU A 43 13.37 -21.37 9.62
CA LEU A 43 12.97 -20.47 8.53
C LEU A 43 12.54 -21.26 7.29
N TYR A 44 13.35 -22.24 6.87
CA TYR A 44 13.06 -23.05 5.68
C TYR A 44 11.84 -23.97 5.84
N ALA A 45 11.32 -24.16 7.06
CA ALA A 45 10.02 -24.79 7.29
C ALA A 45 8.84 -23.88 6.89
N HIS A 46 9.08 -22.57 6.74
CA HIS A 46 8.05 -21.58 6.35
C HIS A 46 8.26 -20.99 4.95
N PHE A 47 9.53 -20.79 4.54
CA PHE A 47 9.88 -20.12 3.30
C PHE A 47 11.01 -20.85 2.59
N ASN A 48 10.83 -21.17 1.31
CA ASN A 48 11.83 -21.89 0.51
C ASN A 48 13.03 -21.02 0.13
N SER A 49 12.83 -19.69 0.05
CA SER A 49 13.87 -18.73 -0.35
C SER A 49 13.56 -17.32 0.18
N LYS A 50 14.50 -16.39 0.01
CA LYS A 50 14.26 -14.95 0.24
C LYS A 50 13.21 -14.39 -0.73
N GLY A 51 13.19 -14.92 -1.96
CA GLY A 51 12.17 -14.57 -2.95
C GLY A 51 10.77 -15.03 -2.57
N ASP A 52 10.63 -16.24 -2.04
CA ASP A 52 9.36 -16.76 -1.52
C ASP A 52 8.84 -15.88 -0.36
N LEU A 53 9.71 -15.47 0.54
CA LEU A 53 9.40 -14.52 1.60
C LEU A 53 8.95 -13.14 1.05
N LEU A 54 9.61 -12.65 -0.03
CA LEU A 54 9.21 -11.42 -0.70
C LEU A 54 7.80 -11.53 -1.29
N LEU A 55 7.51 -12.60 -2.02
CA LEU A 55 6.18 -12.84 -2.60
C LEU A 55 5.11 -12.94 -1.51
N ARG A 56 5.42 -13.56 -0.38
CA ARG A 56 4.52 -13.62 0.78
C ARG A 56 4.23 -12.24 1.38
N ILE A 57 5.23 -11.37 1.45
CA ILE A 57 5.06 -9.98 1.91
C ILE A 57 4.14 -9.19 0.96
N ILE A 58 4.31 -9.35 -0.35
CA ILE A 58 3.44 -8.70 -1.36
C ILE A 58 2.00 -9.19 -1.23
N GLU A 59 1.79 -10.51 -1.08
CA GLU A 59 0.45 -11.08 -0.89
C GLU A 59 -0.20 -10.62 0.42
N GLU A 60 0.58 -10.54 1.51
CA GLU A 60 0.08 -10.02 2.79
C GLU A 60 -0.38 -8.56 2.68
N PHE A 61 0.37 -7.72 1.95
CA PHE A 61 -0.04 -6.36 1.66
C PHE A 61 -1.33 -6.31 0.83
N LYS A 62 -1.43 -7.13 -0.22
CA LYS A 62 -2.64 -7.22 -1.04
C LYS A 62 -3.86 -7.52 -0.17
N VAL A 63 -3.78 -8.55 0.66
CA VAL A 63 -4.90 -9.00 1.49
C VAL A 63 -5.24 -7.97 2.57
N ARG A 64 -4.23 -7.49 3.33
CA ARG A 64 -4.45 -6.63 4.50
C ARG A 64 -4.74 -5.18 4.15
N TYR A 65 -4.21 -4.71 3.03
CA TYR A 65 -4.42 -3.32 2.60
C TYR A 65 -5.47 -3.23 1.50
N ILE A 66 -5.23 -3.84 0.34
CA ILE A 66 -6.09 -3.63 -0.83
C ILE A 66 -7.45 -4.29 -0.67
N ASP A 67 -7.48 -5.59 -0.36
CA ASP A 67 -8.73 -6.35 -0.27
C ASP A 67 -9.58 -5.88 0.90
N GLU A 68 -8.97 -5.62 2.04
CA GLU A 68 -9.67 -5.13 3.24
C GLU A 68 -10.19 -3.70 3.05
N MET A 69 -9.43 -2.83 2.40
CA MET A 69 -9.86 -1.49 2.03
C MET A 69 -11.08 -1.55 1.09
N ILE A 70 -11.00 -2.33 0.02
CA ILE A 70 -12.10 -2.51 -0.95
C ILE A 70 -13.34 -3.02 -0.23
N ARG A 71 -13.21 -4.02 0.64
CA ARG A 71 -14.31 -4.55 1.45
C ARG A 71 -14.94 -3.46 2.32
N THR A 72 -14.14 -2.79 3.12
CA THR A 72 -14.58 -1.76 4.07
C THR A 72 -15.28 -0.59 3.39
N VAL A 73 -14.75 -0.15 2.24
CA VAL A 73 -15.32 0.95 1.47
C VAL A 73 -16.61 0.54 0.77
N ASN A 74 -16.69 -0.69 0.26
CA ASN A 74 -17.90 -1.19 -0.40
C ASN A 74 -19.07 -1.42 0.56
N GLU A 75 -18.82 -1.82 1.79
CA GLU A 75 -19.84 -1.98 2.83
C GLU A 75 -20.47 -0.63 3.24
N HIS A 76 -19.79 0.48 2.95
CA HIS A 76 -20.32 1.80 3.26
C HIS A 76 -21.46 2.21 2.31
N LYS A 77 -22.62 2.52 2.90
CA LYS A 77 -23.81 3.03 2.19
C LYS A 77 -23.68 4.54 1.95
N GLY A 78 -22.78 4.96 1.07
CA GLY A 78 -22.54 6.36 0.76
C GLY A 78 -22.32 6.57 -0.73
N ASN A 79 -22.27 7.85 -1.15
CA ASN A 79 -21.94 8.23 -2.50
C ASN A 79 -20.44 8.03 -2.81
N ALA A 80 -20.07 8.21 -4.08
CA ALA A 80 -18.69 7.97 -4.52
C ALA A 80 -17.66 8.89 -3.82
N VAL A 81 -18.01 10.12 -3.50
CA VAL A 81 -17.15 11.07 -2.79
C VAL A 81 -16.88 10.60 -1.36
N GLU A 82 -17.93 10.16 -0.66
CA GLU A 82 -17.81 9.60 0.70
C GLU A 82 -16.98 8.32 0.70
N LYS A 83 -17.13 7.47 -0.31
CA LYS A 83 -16.31 6.27 -0.48
C LYS A 83 -14.83 6.61 -0.72
N LEU A 84 -14.52 7.61 -1.55
CA LEU A 84 -13.16 8.10 -1.70
C LEU A 84 -12.60 8.69 -0.40
N HIS A 85 -13.39 9.43 0.37
CA HIS A 85 -12.98 9.88 1.70
C HIS A 85 -12.59 8.72 2.62
N ARG A 86 -13.36 7.63 2.60
CA ARG A 86 -13.05 6.43 3.39
C ARG A 86 -11.79 5.74 2.90
N THR A 87 -11.58 5.69 1.60
CA THR A 87 -10.33 5.16 1.01
C THR A 87 -9.12 5.91 1.56
N PHE A 88 -9.15 7.25 1.55
CA PHE A 88 -8.08 8.06 2.14
C PHE A 88 -7.87 7.79 3.63
N SER A 89 -8.96 7.71 4.40
CA SER A 89 -8.88 7.48 5.84
C SER A 89 -8.31 6.11 6.16
N PHE A 90 -8.73 5.08 5.41
CA PHE A 90 -8.20 3.72 5.55
C PHE A 90 -6.71 3.68 5.22
N SER A 91 -6.31 4.28 4.08
CA SER A 91 -4.91 4.32 3.64
C SER A 91 -4.01 5.03 4.65
N SER A 92 -4.47 6.17 5.19
CA SER A 92 -3.69 6.92 6.19
C SER A 92 -3.51 6.14 7.49
N LEU A 93 -4.57 5.49 7.97
CA LEU A 93 -4.51 4.67 9.18
C LEU A 93 -3.62 3.44 8.97
N PHE A 94 -3.75 2.78 7.84
CA PHE A 94 -2.92 1.62 7.49
C PHE A 94 -1.44 1.99 7.39
N ALA A 95 -1.11 3.10 6.71
CA ALA A 95 0.26 3.59 6.60
C ALA A 95 0.85 3.95 7.97
N TYR A 96 0.07 4.54 8.87
CA TYR A 96 0.49 4.81 10.24
C TYR A 96 0.81 3.53 11.03
N GLN A 97 -0.03 2.51 10.90
CA GLN A 97 0.13 1.22 11.62
C GLN A 97 1.20 0.32 11.01
N HIS A 98 1.45 0.40 9.69
CA HIS A 98 2.27 -0.52 8.91
C HIS A 98 3.33 0.20 8.08
N GLN A 99 4.02 1.19 8.67
CA GLN A 99 4.96 2.08 7.97
C GLN A 99 6.01 1.33 7.15
N ASN A 100 6.69 0.35 7.77
CA ASN A 100 7.75 -0.40 7.10
C ASN A 100 7.24 -1.15 5.86
N LEU A 101 6.03 -1.70 5.93
CA LEU A 101 5.41 -2.41 4.80
C LEU A 101 5.10 -1.45 3.65
N CYS A 102 4.49 -0.30 3.95
CA CYS A 102 4.16 0.71 2.95
C CYS A 102 5.43 1.29 2.30
N VAL A 103 6.41 1.68 3.10
CA VAL A 103 7.69 2.21 2.62
C VAL A 103 8.41 1.19 1.74
N PHE A 104 8.53 -0.05 2.22
CA PHE A 104 9.20 -1.10 1.45
C PHE A 104 8.55 -1.32 0.08
N LEU A 105 7.22 -1.44 0.01
CA LEU A 105 6.53 -1.70 -1.25
C LEU A 105 6.59 -0.51 -2.21
N THR A 106 6.53 0.73 -1.71
CA THR A 106 6.72 1.91 -2.56
C THR A 106 8.12 1.91 -3.19
N PHE A 107 9.17 1.58 -2.43
CA PHE A 107 10.54 1.53 -2.98
C PHE A 107 10.80 0.27 -3.82
N LEU A 108 10.11 -0.84 -3.55
CA LEU A 108 10.26 -2.08 -4.33
C LEU A 108 9.96 -1.87 -5.82
N THR A 109 9.10 -0.92 -6.18
CA THR A 109 8.81 -0.57 -7.58
C THR A 109 10.03 -0.08 -8.34
N THR A 110 11.08 0.38 -7.67
CA THR A 110 12.35 0.84 -8.25
C THR A 110 13.42 -0.25 -8.31
N GLU A 111 13.22 -1.38 -7.63
CA GLU A 111 14.14 -2.51 -7.59
C GLU A 111 13.81 -3.52 -8.71
N LEU A 112 14.30 -3.26 -9.92
CA LEU A 112 13.98 -4.05 -11.12
C LEU A 112 14.71 -5.40 -11.24
N LYS A 113 15.64 -5.73 -10.33
CA LYS A 113 16.46 -6.95 -10.38
C LYS A 113 16.46 -7.64 -9.03
N ALA A 114 15.49 -8.52 -8.79
CA ALA A 114 15.51 -9.47 -7.69
C ALA A 114 15.84 -10.87 -8.21
N ASP A 115 16.24 -11.76 -7.31
CA ASP A 115 16.48 -13.18 -7.57
C ASP A 115 15.20 -13.99 -7.81
N VAL A 116 14.05 -13.33 -7.73
CA VAL A 116 12.72 -13.86 -8.07
C VAL A 116 11.95 -12.82 -8.89
N ASP A 117 11.16 -13.30 -9.83
CA ASP A 117 10.24 -12.44 -10.59
C ASP A 117 9.03 -12.09 -9.73
N PHE A 118 9.11 -10.96 -9.03
CA PHE A 118 8.02 -10.41 -8.21
C PHE A 118 7.13 -9.42 -8.97
N GLU A 119 7.56 -9.00 -10.15
CA GLU A 119 6.88 -7.96 -10.95
C GLU A 119 5.41 -8.29 -11.25
N PRO A 120 5.04 -9.54 -11.67
CA PRO A 120 3.65 -9.89 -11.91
C PRO A 120 2.77 -9.77 -10.65
N ALA A 121 3.29 -10.19 -9.49
CA ALA A 121 2.58 -10.08 -8.21
C ALA A 121 2.35 -8.62 -7.83
N LEU A 122 3.39 -7.79 -7.92
CA LEU A 122 3.31 -6.36 -7.62
C LEU A 122 2.36 -5.63 -8.58
N LYS A 123 2.49 -5.87 -9.89
CA LYS A 123 1.58 -5.31 -10.91
C LYS A 123 0.13 -5.67 -10.65
N ASN A 124 -0.16 -6.90 -10.20
CA ASN A 124 -1.51 -7.33 -9.86
C ASN A 124 -2.09 -6.52 -8.68
N VAL A 125 -1.29 -6.24 -7.65
CA VAL A 125 -1.69 -5.41 -6.50
C VAL A 125 -2.05 -3.99 -6.96
N TYR A 126 -1.16 -3.35 -7.72
CA TYR A 126 -1.37 -1.98 -8.21
C TYR A 126 -2.55 -1.88 -9.17
N ARG A 127 -2.71 -2.83 -10.10
CA ARG A 127 -3.85 -2.91 -11.00
C ARG A 127 -5.18 -3.01 -10.25
N ARG A 128 -5.27 -3.89 -9.26
CA ARG A 128 -6.46 -4.06 -8.43
C ARG A 128 -6.84 -2.76 -7.70
N TYR A 129 -5.84 -2.06 -7.19
CA TYR A 129 -6.05 -0.76 -6.55
C TYR A 129 -6.55 0.29 -7.55
N GLN A 130 -5.88 0.40 -8.70
CA GLN A 130 -6.28 1.32 -9.77
C GLN A 130 -7.73 1.08 -10.24
N GLU A 131 -8.08 -0.17 -10.53
CA GLU A 131 -9.44 -0.55 -10.95
C GLU A 131 -10.49 -0.11 -9.93
N PHE A 132 -10.22 -0.32 -8.65
CA PHE A 132 -11.13 0.09 -7.59
C PHE A 132 -11.32 1.62 -7.54
N ILE A 133 -10.25 2.39 -7.58
CA ILE A 133 -10.32 3.86 -7.58
C ILE A 133 -11.03 4.37 -8.85
N SER A 134 -10.70 3.81 -9.99
CA SER A 134 -11.34 4.13 -11.27
C SER A 134 -12.87 3.89 -11.24
N GLN A 135 -13.31 2.78 -10.64
CA GLN A 135 -14.74 2.49 -10.47
C GLN A 135 -15.43 3.52 -9.58
N LEU A 136 -14.80 3.96 -8.49
CA LEU A 136 -15.36 5.01 -7.62
C LEU A 136 -15.47 6.35 -8.36
N ILE A 137 -14.48 6.71 -9.17
CA ILE A 137 -14.51 7.94 -9.98
C ILE A 137 -15.61 7.85 -11.03
N ARG A 138 -15.74 6.73 -11.78
CA ARG A 138 -16.84 6.50 -12.72
C ARG A 138 -18.21 6.62 -12.05
N GLN A 139 -18.35 6.06 -10.85
CA GLN A 139 -19.57 6.18 -10.06
C GLN A 139 -19.85 7.65 -9.71
N GLY A 140 -18.84 8.42 -9.28
CA GLY A 140 -18.97 9.83 -8.96
C GLY A 140 -19.39 10.70 -10.15
N ILE A 141 -18.84 10.43 -11.33
CA ILE A 141 -19.22 11.06 -12.58
C ILE A 141 -20.70 10.75 -12.91
N LYS A 142 -21.10 9.47 -12.82
CA LYS A 142 -22.47 9.03 -13.04
C LYS A 142 -23.47 9.67 -12.06
N GLN A 143 -23.05 9.88 -10.82
CA GLN A 143 -23.84 10.55 -9.79
C GLN A 143 -23.88 12.08 -9.96
N GLY A 144 -23.15 12.66 -10.92
CA GLY A 144 -23.05 14.11 -11.12
C GLY A 144 -22.26 14.86 -10.05
N LEU A 145 -21.51 14.14 -9.21
CA LEU A 145 -20.67 14.67 -8.13
C LEU A 145 -19.27 15.04 -8.58
N MET A 146 -18.81 14.46 -9.70
CA MET A 146 -17.47 14.68 -10.27
C MET A 146 -17.58 15.23 -11.70
N ARG A 147 -16.51 15.85 -12.14
CA ARG A 147 -16.35 16.42 -13.49
C ARG A 147 -16.49 15.33 -14.54
N LYS A 148 -17.24 15.63 -15.62
CA LYS A 148 -17.49 14.69 -16.74
C LYS A 148 -16.33 14.61 -17.75
N ASP A 149 -15.43 15.58 -17.72
CA ASP A 149 -14.27 15.68 -18.61
C ASP A 149 -13.05 14.88 -18.10
N LEU A 150 -13.17 14.22 -16.94
CA LEU A 150 -12.13 13.36 -16.39
C LEU A 150 -12.13 11.99 -17.06
N ASP A 151 -10.96 11.51 -17.45
CA ASP A 151 -10.72 10.09 -17.69
C ASP A 151 -10.58 9.38 -16.34
N PRO A 152 -11.46 8.43 -15.97
CA PRO A 152 -11.42 7.79 -14.66
C PRO A 152 -10.17 6.95 -14.41
N ASP A 153 -9.58 6.36 -15.47
CA ASP A 153 -8.40 5.50 -15.33
C ASP A 153 -7.15 6.35 -15.13
N LEU A 154 -7.02 7.47 -15.86
CA LEU A 154 -5.93 8.43 -15.66
C LEU A 154 -6.06 9.16 -14.32
N ALA A 155 -7.27 9.48 -13.89
CA ALA A 155 -7.51 10.07 -12.57
C ALA A 155 -7.16 9.09 -11.43
N ALA A 156 -7.43 7.80 -11.60
CA ALA A 156 -7.03 6.76 -10.66
C ALA A 156 -5.50 6.62 -10.59
N LEU A 157 -4.80 6.63 -11.72
CA LEU A 157 -3.33 6.63 -11.75
C LEU A 157 -2.75 7.87 -11.08
N SER A 158 -3.35 9.05 -11.33
CA SER A 158 -2.95 10.30 -10.67
C SER A 158 -3.15 10.24 -9.15
N PHE A 159 -4.25 9.62 -8.70
CA PHE A 159 -4.49 9.36 -7.28
C PHE A 159 -3.35 8.53 -6.67
N MET A 160 -3.00 7.42 -7.31
CA MET A 160 -1.96 6.50 -6.82
C MET A 160 -0.59 7.18 -6.79
N ALA A 161 -0.21 7.89 -7.86
CA ALA A 161 1.05 8.63 -7.93
C ALA A 161 1.17 9.69 -6.83
N LEU A 162 0.10 10.44 -6.59
CA LEU A 162 0.06 11.44 -5.52
C LEU A 162 0.08 10.78 -4.13
N HIS A 163 -0.60 9.65 -3.95
CA HIS A 163 -0.61 8.91 -2.70
C HIS A 163 0.78 8.36 -2.35
N ASP A 164 1.49 7.78 -3.31
CA ASP A 164 2.88 7.32 -3.14
C ASP A 164 3.81 8.50 -2.84
N GLY A 165 3.63 9.63 -3.53
CA GLY A 165 4.37 10.86 -3.27
C GLY A 165 4.12 11.43 -1.86
N VAL A 166 2.89 11.38 -1.37
CA VAL A 166 2.53 11.79 0.00
C VAL A 166 3.25 10.92 1.04
N LEU A 167 3.25 9.61 0.85
CA LEU A 167 3.96 8.67 1.72
C LEU A 167 5.48 8.95 1.71
N HIS A 168 6.06 9.15 0.53
CA HIS A 168 7.48 9.46 0.37
C HIS A 168 7.85 10.76 1.10
N GLN A 169 7.11 11.83 0.88
CA GLN A 169 7.36 13.11 1.55
C GLN A 169 7.17 13.04 3.07
N TRP A 170 6.19 12.26 3.53
CA TRP A 170 5.99 12.03 4.95
C TRP A 170 7.18 11.30 5.59
N VAL A 171 7.73 10.28 4.93
CA VAL A 171 8.92 9.56 5.41
C VAL A 171 10.12 10.48 5.55
N LEU A 172 10.35 11.37 4.56
CA LEU A 172 11.46 12.32 4.58
C LEU A 172 11.31 13.42 5.64
N ASN A 173 10.09 13.82 5.95
CA ASN A 173 9.81 15.02 6.74
C ASN A 173 9.06 14.71 8.05
N ARG A 174 8.94 13.45 8.46
CA ARG A 174 8.10 13.01 9.60
C ARG A 174 8.44 13.68 10.95
N SER A 175 9.63 14.24 11.10
CA SER A 175 10.03 15.01 12.30
C SER A 175 9.48 16.44 12.30
N HIS A 176 8.96 16.94 11.17
CA HIS A 176 8.52 18.33 10.99
C HIS A 176 7.07 18.44 10.51
N ILE A 177 6.43 17.33 10.12
CA ILE A 177 5.08 17.33 9.55
C ILE A 177 4.15 16.53 10.47
N ASP A 178 3.03 17.14 10.83
CA ASP A 178 1.88 16.43 11.38
C ASP A 178 1.25 15.57 10.27
N GLY A 179 1.38 14.25 10.41
CA GLY A 179 0.91 13.30 9.39
C GLY A 179 -0.60 13.34 9.17
N GLU A 180 -1.38 13.61 10.22
CA GLU A 180 -2.84 13.71 10.10
C GLU A 180 -3.24 14.97 9.31
N GLN A 181 -2.65 16.11 9.64
CA GLN A 181 -2.87 17.37 8.93
C GLN A 181 -2.41 17.28 7.47
N TYR A 182 -1.28 16.60 7.21
CA TYR A 182 -0.78 16.39 5.87
C TYR A 182 -1.73 15.52 5.03
N ALA A 183 -2.21 14.41 5.58
CA ALA A 183 -3.19 13.56 4.91
C ALA A 183 -4.52 14.28 4.64
N LYS A 184 -4.99 15.13 5.58
CA LYS A 184 -6.18 15.97 5.39
C LYS A 184 -5.99 16.98 4.26
N THR A 185 -4.82 17.62 4.20
CA THR A 185 -4.47 18.61 3.17
C THR A 185 -4.44 17.95 1.78
N PHE A 186 -3.73 16.85 1.64
CA PHE A 186 -3.68 16.08 0.40
C PHE A 186 -5.10 15.68 -0.09
N ARG A 187 -5.88 15.06 0.79
CA ARG A 187 -7.25 14.66 0.49
C ARG A 187 -8.10 15.83 -0.02
N ARG A 188 -8.01 17.00 0.63
CA ARG A 188 -8.75 18.21 0.24
C ARG A 188 -8.34 18.68 -1.15
N ILE A 189 -7.05 18.74 -1.44
CA ILE A 189 -6.54 19.16 -2.76
C ILE A 189 -7.03 18.21 -3.85
N PHE A 190 -6.92 16.89 -3.65
CA PHE A 190 -7.30 15.90 -4.63
C PHE A 190 -8.82 15.92 -4.90
N LEU A 191 -9.64 15.88 -3.85
CA LEU A 191 -11.09 15.85 -4.01
C LEU A 191 -11.64 17.15 -4.62
N ASN A 192 -11.07 18.31 -4.31
CA ASN A 192 -11.46 19.56 -4.94
C ASN A 192 -11.14 19.56 -6.45
N GLY A 193 -10.02 18.93 -6.85
CA GLY A 193 -9.68 18.75 -8.27
C GLY A 193 -10.64 17.83 -9.03
N LEU A 194 -11.28 16.88 -8.35
CA LEU A 194 -12.29 15.98 -8.93
C LEU A 194 -13.69 16.57 -8.93
N SER A 195 -13.99 17.49 -8.02
CA SER A 195 -15.31 18.03 -7.83
C SER A 195 -15.76 18.86 -9.04
N LYS A 196 -17.04 18.77 -9.36
CA LYS A 196 -17.68 19.70 -10.32
C LYS A 196 -17.52 21.12 -9.77
N GLN A 197 -16.89 22.01 -10.54
CA GLN A 197 -16.83 23.43 -10.18
C GLN A 197 -18.27 23.94 -10.11
N ALA A 198 -18.62 24.66 -9.03
CA ALA A 198 -19.85 25.40 -9.01
C ALA A 198 -19.79 26.39 -10.20
N SER A 199 -20.75 26.30 -11.11
CA SER A 199 -20.89 27.32 -12.17
C SER A 199 -21.06 28.67 -11.48
N CYS A 200 -20.12 29.60 -11.69
CA CYS A 200 -20.29 30.98 -11.30
C CYS A 200 -21.47 31.61 -12.05
#